data_d72d255e3535473ac46e9ec57e83fc03
#
_entry.id   d72d255e3535473ac46e9ec57e83fc03
#
_cell.length_a   1.000
_cell.length_b   1.000
_cell.length_c   1.000
_cell.angle_alpha   90.00
_cell.angle_beta   90.00
_cell.angle_gamma   90.00
#
_symmetry.space_group_name_H-M   'P 1'
#
loop_
_entity.id
_entity.type
_entity.pdbx_description
1 polymer ?
#
loop_
_entity_poly.entity_id
_entity_poly.type
_entity_poly.pdbx_seq_one_letter_code
_entity_poly.pdbx_strand_id
1 'polypeptide(L)'
;VKDKTMFQILTSHRAFTIEMVKDVASLGYPWMDINLGCPSNTVTKNGGGSSLLLDLVTLRSLVKTIREHFPGRLTAKIRTGFHNTTGFEDSIRLLNDEGIEMITVHGRTRDMMYKEPA
;
A
#
# COMPACT_ATOMS: atom_id res chain seq x y z
N VAL A 1 14.10 -1.79 -20.31
CA VAL A 1 13.26 -0.80 -19.79
C VAL A 1 12.82 -1.09 -18.35
N LYS A 2 13.20 -2.29 -17.84
CA LYS A 2 12.93 -2.69 -16.47
C LYS A 2 13.48 -1.66 -15.46
N ASP A 3 14.63 -1.09 -15.73
CA ASP A 3 15.29 -0.09 -14.88
C ASP A 3 14.52 1.22 -14.74
N LYS A 4 13.50 1.43 -15.59
CA LYS A 4 12.62 2.60 -15.56
C LYS A 4 11.17 2.24 -15.25
N THR A 5 10.93 0.98 -14.85
CA THR A 5 9.57 0.46 -14.65
C THR A 5 9.31 0.24 -13.17
N MET A 6 8.17 0.74 -12.71
CA MET A 6 7.64 0.46 -11.38
C MET A 6 6.73 -0.77 -11.44
N PHE A 7 6.87 -1.64 -10.46
CA PHE A 7 5.95 -2.77 -10.29
C PHE A 7 5.00 -2.45 -9.13
N GLN A 8 3.71 -2.39 -9.39
CA GLN A 8 2.72 -2.14 -8.35
C GLN A 8 2.12 -3.46 -7.85
N ILE A 9 2.06 -3.61 -6.53
CA ILE A 9 1.41 -4.76 -5.91
C ILE A 9 0.13 -4.34 -5.20
N LEU A 10 -0.87 -5.22 -5.25
CA LEU A 10 -2.11 -5.09 -4.51
C LEU A 10 -2.14 -6.24 -3.51
N THR A 11 -1.90 -5.93 -2.24
CA THR A 11 -1.72 -6.96 -1.23
C THR A 11 -3.01 -7.20 -0.44
N SER A 12 -3.26 -8.45 -0.09
CA SER A 12 -4.40 -8.81 0.76
C SER A 12 -4.05 -9.90 1.77
N HIS A 13 -2.97 -10.64 1.55
CA HIS A 13 -2.58 -11.75 2.41
C HIS A 13 -1.07 -11.73 2.62
N ARG A 14 -0.63 -11.71 3.87
CA ARG A 14 0.77 -11.49 4.21
C ARG A 14 1.73 -12.50 3.58
N ALA A 15 1.43 -13.80 3.73
CA ALA A 15 2.32 -14.85 3.20
C ALA A 15 2.45 -14.76 1.68
N PHE A 16 1.32 -14.58 0.98
CA PHE A 16 1.32 -14.42 -0.46
C PHE A 16 2.07 -13.16 -0.90
N THR A 17 1.90 -12.08 -0.14
CA THR A 17 2.60 -10.82 -0.40
C THR A 17 4.11 -11.00 -0.33
N ILE A 18 4.62 -11.72 0.66
CA ILE A 18 6.06 -11.95 0.83
C ILE A 18 6.62 -12.69 -0.39
N GLU A 19 5.95 -13.73 -0.85
CA GLU A 19 6.36 -14.48 -2.03
C GLU A 19 6.40 -13.59 -3.27
N MET A 20 5.37 -12.77 -3.46
CA MET A 20 5.28 -11.84 -4.59
C MET A 20 6.41 -10.80 -4.54
N VAL A 21 6.69 -10.25 -3.37
CA VAL A 21 7.77 -9.27 -3.18
C VAL A 21 9.13 -9.88 -3.51
N LYS A 22 9.38 -11.09 -3.05
CA LYS A 22 10.61 -11.82 -3.38
C LYS A 22 10.77 -12.03 -4.88
N ASP A 23 9.69 -12.41 -5.55
CA ASP A 23 9.70 -12.61 -7.00
C ASP A 23 10.01 -11.31 -7.73
N VAL A 24 9.39 -10.21 -7.35
CA VAL A 24 9.64 -8.90 -7.96
C VAL A 24 11.10 -8.48 -7.73
N ALA A 25 11.60 -8.70 -6.53
CA ALA A 25 13.00 -8.37 -6.21
C ALA A 25 13.97 -9.21 -7.05
N SER A 26 13.71 -10.50 -7.20
CA SER A 26 14.56 -11.41 -7.98
C SER A 26 14.56 -11.07 -9.47
N LEU A 27 13.48 -10.48 -9.98
CA LEU A 27 13.38 -10.03 -11.36
C LEU A 27 14.16 -8.74 -11.62
N GLY A 28 14.68 -8.10 -10.57
CA GLY A 28 15.52 -6.92 -10.71
C GLY A 28 14.77 -5.60 -10.92
N TYR A 29 13.49 -5.53 -10.59
CA TYR A 29 12.78 -4.25 -10.65
C TYR A 29 13.35 -3.30 -9.59
N PRO A 30 13.71 -2.05 -9.97
CA PRO A 30 14.33 -1.10 -9.03
C PRO A 30 13.31 -0.38 -8.15
N TRP A 31 12.03 -0.46 -8.49
CA TRP A 31 10.97 0.32 -7.83
C TRP A 31 9.70 -0.51 -7.72
N MET A 32 9.13 -0.54 -6.51
CA MET A 32 7.85 -1.20 -6.25
C MET A 32 6.92 -0.24 -5.51
N ASP A 33 5.65 -0.21 -5.93
CA ASP A 33 4.62 0.60 -5.30
C ASP A 33 3.58 -0.30 -4.64
N ILE A 34 3.16 0.07 -3.44
CA ILE A 34 2.14 -0.67 -2.69
C ILE A 34 0.81 0.04 -2.85
N ASN A 35 -0.19 -0.65 -3.39
CA ASN A 35 -1.53 -0.09 -3.54
C ASN A 35 -2.33 -0.29 -2.25
N LEU A 36 -2.54 0.81 -1.54
CA LEU A 36 -3.33 0.86 -0.30
C LEU A 36 -4.61 1.68 -0.49
N GLY A 37 -4.96 1.96 -1.74
CA GLY A 37 -6.09 2.85 -2.05
C GLY A 37 -7.25 2.20 -2.78
N CYS A 38 -7.10 0.95 -3.24
CA CYS A 38 -8.16 0.30 -4.01
C CYS A 38 -9.46 0.18 -3.20
N PRO A 39 -10.59 0.76 -3.69
CA PRO A 39 -11.86 0.74 -2.96
C PRO A 39 -12.75 -0.44 -3.32
N SER A 40 -12.33 -1.30 -4.24
CA SER A 40 -13.12 -2.41 -4.75
C SER A 40 -13.63 -3.30 -3.62
N ASN A 41 -14.91 -3.69 -3.66
CA ASN A 41 -15.49 -4.60 -2.68
C ASN A 41 -14.77 -5.95 -2.67
N THR A 42 -14.39 -6.46 -3.84
CA THR A 42 -13.67 -7.73 -3.93
C THR A 42 -12.34 -7.66 -3.19
N VAL A 43 -11.58 -6.60 -3.41
CA VAL A 43 -10.28 -6.41 -2.77
C VAL A 43 -10.42 -6.17 -1.28
N THR A 44 -11.32 -5.27 -0.87
CA THR A 44 -11.46 -4.91 0.55
C THR A 44 -12.03 -6.04 1.40
N LYS A 45 -12.91 -6.87 0.85
CA LYS A 45 -13.42 -8.06 1.54
C LYS A 45 -12.31 -9.07 1.86
N ASN A 46 -11.26 -9.09 1.06
CA ASN A 46 -10.12 -9.97 1.26
C ASN A 46 -8.99 -9.32 2.09
N GLY A 47 -9.28 -8.19 2.73
CA GLY A 47 -8.32 -7.50 3.60
C GLY A 47 -7.22 -6.74 2.86
N GLY A 48 -7.44 -6.42 1.56
CA GLY A 48 -6.46 -5.70 0.76
C GLY A 48 -6.85 -4.25 0.46
N GLY A 49 -6.01 -3.58 -0.31
CA GLY A 49 -6.25 -2.22 -0.75
C GLY A 49 -6.53 -1.27 0.40
N SER A 50 -7.58 -0.46 0.28
CA SER A 50 -7.93 0.55 1.28
C SER A 50 -8.39 -0.03 2.62
N SER A 51 -8.78 -1.31 2.69
CA SER A 51 -9.18 -1.92 3.97
C SER A 51 -8.03 -2.01 4.96
N LEU A 52 -6.78 -2.00 4.48
CA LEU A 52 -5.60 -1.97 5.35
C LEU A 52 -5.51 -0.69 6.18
N LEU A 53 -6.21 0.37 5.77
CA LEU A 53 -6.29 1.61 6.54
C LEU A 53 -7.16 1.49 7.80
N LEU A 54 -7.94 0.40 7.93
CA LEU A 54 -8.74 0.12 9.12
C LEU A 54 -7.95 -0.49 10.26
N ASP A 55 -6.78 -1.06 9.96
CA ASP A 55 -5.95 -1.76 10.95
C ASP A 55 -4.49 -1.38 10.75
N LEU A 56 -4.07 -0.32 11.42
CA LEU A 56 -2.72 0.21 11.26
C LEU A 56 -1.65 -0.71 11.86
N VAL A 57 -2.01 -1.56 12.82
CA VAL A 57 -1.06 -2.55 13.37
C VAL A 57 -0.71 -3.57 12.28
N THR A 58 -1.72 -4.10 11.62
CA THR A 58 -1.51 -5.04 10.50
C THR A 58 -0.79 -4.36 9.34
N LEU A 59 -1.15 -3.12 9.02
CA LEU A 59 -0.49 -2.36 7.96
C LEU A 59 1.00 -2.18 8.26
N ARG A 60 1.36 -1.79 9.48
CA ARG A 60 2.76 -1.62 9.87
C ARG A 60 3.54 -2.91 9.71
N SER A 61 3.00 -4.02 10.21
CA SER A 61 3.64 -5.33 10.10
C SER A 61 3.87 -5.72 8.64
N LEU A 62 2.87 -5.50 7.79
CA LEU A 62 2.95 -5.81 6.37
C LEU A 62 4.02 -4.97 5.67
N VAL A 63 3.99 -3.66 5.86
CA VAL A 63 4.94 -2.74 5.22
C VAL A 63 6.37 -3.02 5.68
N LYS A 64 6.55 -3.28 6.97
CA LYS A 64 7.86 -3.65 7.52
C LYS A 64 8.40 -4.90 6.85
N THR A 65 7.57 -5.92 6.70
CA THR A 65 7.97 -7.18 6.05
C THR A 65 8.30 -6.94 4.57
N ILE A 66 7.50 -6.15 3.87
CA ILE A 66 7.77 -5.80 2.48
C ILE A 66 9.12 -5.09 2.37
N ARG A 67 9.37 -4.11 3.24
CA ARG A 67 10.64 -3.36 3.24
C ARG A 67 11.84 -4.28 3.44
N GLU A 68 11.73 -5.26 4.31
CA GLU A 68 12.81 -6.22 4.60
C GLU A 68 13.17 -7.08 3.38
N HIS A 69 12.21 -7.34 2.49
CA HIS A 69 12.40 -8.23 1.35
C HIS A 69 12.61 -7.51 0.02
N PHE A 70 12.37 -6.21 -0.04
CA PHE A 70 12.56 -5.44 -1.26
C PHE A 70 13.62 -4.36 -1.07
N PRO A 71 14.81 -4.52 -1.67
CA PRO A 71 15.93 -3.60 -1.44
C PRO A 71 15.84 -2.30 -2.22
N GLY A 72 14.98 -2.23 -3.25
CA GLY A 72 14.88 -1.06 -4.12
C GLY A 72 14.02 0.05 -3.53
N ARG A 73 13.62 0.99 -4.41
CA ARG A 73 12.73 2.08 -4.03
C ARG A 73 11.33 1.55 -3.73
N LEU A 74 10.79 1.95 -2.59
CA LEU A 74 9.48 1.50 -2.15
C LEU A 74 8.58 2.71 -1.91
N THR A 75 7.44 2.74 -2.59
CA THR A 75 6.45 3.81 -2.51
C THR A 75 5.08 3.25 -2.21
N ALA A 76 4.13 4.09 -1.86
CA ALA A 76 2.76 3.67 -1.58
C ALA A 76 1.75 4.67 -2.13
N LYS A 77 0.59 4.16 -2.52
CA LYS A 77 -0.55 4.97 -2.92
C LYS A 77 -1.69 4.68 -1.95
N ILE A 78 -2.21 5.71 -1.31
CA ILE A 78 -3.24 5.59 -0.27
C ILE A 78 -4.42 6.51 -0.54
N ARG A 79 -5.51 6.26 0.21
CA ARG A 79 -6.63 7.21 0.38
C ARG A 79 -6.52 7.87 1.75
N THR A 80 -7.38 8.88 2.00
CA THR A 80 -7.40 9.60 3.28
C THR A 80 -8.00 8.78 4.42
N GLY A 81 -8.47 7.58 4.15
CA GLY A 81 -9.02 6.66 5.14
C GLY A 81 -9.98 5.68 4.48
N PHE A 82 -10.59 4.80 5.27
CA PHE A 82 -11.60 3.86 4.78
C PHE A 82 -13.01 4.46 4.92
N HIS A 83 -13.49 4.65 6.15
CA HIS A 83 -14.79 5.27 6.44
C HIS A 83 -14.70 6.79 6.60
N ASN A 84 -13.58 7.25 7.17
CA ASN A 84 -13.33 8.65 7.49
C ASN A 84 -11.83 8.92 7.50
N THR A 85 -11.45 10.15 7.84
CA THR A 85 -10.05 10.59 7.80
C THR A 85 -9.35 10.54 9.16
N THR A 86 -9.96 9.96 10.18
CA THR A 86 -9.45 10.02 11.57
C THR A 86 -8.04 9.47 11.71
N GLY A 87 -7.70 8.38 11.03
CA GLY A 87 -6.37 7.76 11.12
C GLY A 87 -5.38 8.19 10.05
N PHE A 88 -5.67 9.24 9.29
CA PHE A 88 -4.86 9.59 8.13
C PHE A 88 -3.42 9.96 8.51
N GLU A 89 -3.24 10.83 9.49
CA GLU A 89 -1.90 11.24 9.93
C GLU A 89 -1.08 10.06 10.46
N ASP A 90 -1.73 9.17 11.20
CA ASP A 90 -1.07 7.97 11.73
C ASP A 90 -0.63 7.05 10.60
N SER A 91 -1.43 6.90 9.55
CA SER A 91 -1.05 6.08 8.41
C SER A 91 0.16 6.66 7.67
N ILE A 92 0.21 7.97 7.47
CA ILE A 92 1.35 8.66 6.86
C ILE A 92 2.61 8.47 7.69
N ARG A 93 2.50 8.67 9.02
CA ARG A 93 3.64 8.53 9.93
C ARG A 93 4.18 7.10 9.93
N LEU A 94 3.27 6.13 9.95
CA LEU A 94 3.62 4.70 9.90
C LEU A 94 4.41 4.38 8.64
N LEU A 95 3.92 4.79 7.49
CA LEU A 95 4.56 4.53 6.20
C LEU A 95 5.96 5.16 6.15
N ASN A 96 6.07 6.40 6.62
CA ASN A 96 7.35 7.08 6.68
C ASN A 96 8.34 6.35 7.60
N ASP A 97 7.88 5.95 8.79
CA ASP A 97 8.71 5.26 9.78
C ASP A 97 9.23 3.91 9.24
N GLU A 98 8.46 3.23 8.41
CA GLU A 98 8.83 1.93 7.87
C GLU A 98 9.59 2.03 6.54
N GLY A 99 10.02 3.21 6.15
CA GLY A 99 10.93 3.37 5.01
C GLY A 99 10.24 3.53 3.65
N ILE A 100 8.98 3.93 3.62
CA ILE A 100 8.34 4.31 2.37
C ILE A 100 8.86 5.68 1.93
N GLU A 101 9.40 5.74 0.71
CA GLU A 101 10.13 6.90 0.22
C GLU A 101 9.24 7.98 -0.40
N MET A 102 8.06 7.59 -0.91
CA MET A 102 7.10 8.52 -1.48
C MET A 102 5.68 7.99 -1.26
N ILE A 103 4.78 8.87 -0.88
CA ILE A 103 3.38 8.52 -0.66
C ILE A 103 2.52 9.38 -1.57
N THR A 104 1.70 8.72 -2.39
CA THR A 104 0.73 9.38 -3.25
C THR A 104 -0.64 9.29 -2.58
N VAL A 105 -1.31 10.41 -2.39
CA VAL A 105 -2.59 10.47 -1.69
C VAL A 105 -3.71 10.81 -2.66
N HIS A 106 -4.72 9.93 -2.72
CA HIS A 106 -5.99 10.27 -3.32
C HIS A 106 -6.87 10.89 -2.24
N GLY A 107 -7.34 12.10 -2.46
CA GLY A 107 -8.06 12.91 -1.45
C GLY A 107 -9.48 12.46 -1.14
N ARG A 108 -9.81 11.19 -1.31
CA ARG A 108 -11.10 10.59 -0.96
C ARG A 108 -10.91 9.43 0.00
N THR A 109 -11.88 9.22 0.91
CA THR A 109 -11.94 7.97 1.68
C THR A 109 -12.42 6.83 0.78
N ARG A 110 -12.30 5.58 1.26
CA ARG A 110 -12.81 4.41 0.52
C ARG A 110 -14.31 4.52 0.29
N ASP A 111 -15.06 4.93 1.32
CA ASP A 111 -16.52 5.01 1.22
C ASP A 111 -17.00 6.07 0.24
N MET A 112 -16.23 7.13 0.03
CA MET A 112 -16.51 8.13 -0.99
C MET A 112 -16.32 7.59 -2.41
N MET A 113 -15.43 6.64 -2.56
CA MET A 113 -15.01 6.09 -3.85
C MET A 113 -14.66 7.21 -4.85
N TYR A 114 -15.50 7.45 -5.86
CA TYR A 114 -15.35 8.54 -6.84
C TYR A 114 -16.61 9.43 -6.90
N LYS A 115 -17.51 9.28 -5.92
CA LYS A 115 -18.83 9.92 -5.94
C LYS A 115 -18.83 11.36 -5.47
N GLU A 116 -17.84 11.74 -4.64
CA GLU A 116 -17.73 13.06 -4.05
C GLU A 116 -16.40 13.71 -4.44
N PRO A 117 -16.30 15.05 -4.42
CA PRO A 117 -15.04 15.74 -4.69
C PRO A 117 -13.93 15.27 -3.73
N ALA A 118 -12.74 15.25 -4.23
CA ALA A 118 -11.57 14.89 -3.43
C ALA A 118 -11.27 15.96 -2.36
#